data_7775933d68fd23b9d121c78db4a54174
#
_entry.id   7775933d68fd23b9d121c78db4a54174
#
_cell.length_a   1.000
_cell.length_b   1.000
_cell.length_c   1.000
_cell.angle_alpha   90.00
_cell.angle_beta   90.00
_cell.angle_gamma   90.00
#
_symmetry.space_group_name_H-M   'P 1'
#
loop_
_entity.id
_entity.type
_entity.pdbx_description
1 polymer ?
#
loop_
_entity_poly.entity_id
_entity_poly.type
_entity_poly.pdbx_seq_one_letter_code
_entity_poly.pdbx_strand_id
1 'polypeptide(L)'
;ESFYENQIIYRVYAVAETTDMRTNSGIRFYADDVIENLKGHAHEYDALVFSCGDAVPVFKEHASEVHNVALMQVIKEFAEEGKLIIGHCAAALIFEIAGITEGVRLAVHPLAKPAICKGIATDSAYEIDRNFFTAQNEHTLPSLMPELMKALK
;
A
#
# COMPACT_ATOMS: atom_id res chain seq x y z
N GLU A 1 -13.78 -5.88 4.16
CA GLU A 1 -15.05 -6.52 3.72
C GLU A 1 -14.83 -7.36 2.46
N SER A 2 -14.36 -6.82 1.33
CA SER A 2 -14.18 -7.56 0.09
C SER A 2 -13.28 -8.80 0.22
N PHE A 3 -12.23 -8.75 1.02
CA PHE A 3 -11.38 -9.94 1.26
C PHE A 3 -12.15 -11.02 2.01
N TYR A 4 -12.91 -10.64 3.04
CA TYR A 4 -13.74 -11.58 3.78
C TYR A 4 -14.79 -12.25 2.90
N GLU A 5 -15.53 -11.47 2.09
CA GLU A 5 -16.54 -11.97 1.15
C GLU A 5 -15.97 -12.91 0.09
N ASN A 6 -14.72 -12.69 -0.32
CA ASN A 6 -14.01 -13.51 -1.30
C ASN A 6 -13.16 -14.62 -0.68
N GLN A 7 -13.22 -14.83 0.63
CA GLN A 7 -12.46 -15.83 1.37
C GLN A 7 -10.94 -15.70 1.22
N ILE A 8 -10.46 -14.47 1.07
CA ILE A 8 -9.04 -14.14 1.02
C ILE A 8 -8.55 -13.97 2.46
N ILE A 9 -7.56 -14.75 2.84
CA ILE A 9 -6.93 -14.65 4.16
C ILE A 9 -5.99 -13.43 4.17
N TYR A 10 -6.10 -12.61 5.20
CA TYR A 10 -5.23 -11.44 5.35
C TYR A 10 -4.82 -11.24 6.81
N ARG A 11 -3.72 -10.54 7.00
CA ARG A 11 -3.25 -10.03 8.29
C ARG A 11 -3.03 -8.53 8.21
N VAL A 12 -3.27 -7.83 9.30
CA VAL A 12 -3.09 -6.38 9.41
C VAL A 12 -1.84 -6.09 10.23
N TYR A 13 -0.90 -5.35 9.64
CA TYR A 13 0.33 -4.91 10.29
C TYR A 13 0.28 -3.41 10.57
N ALA A 14 0.52 -3.02 11.80
CA ALA A 14 0.60 -1.61 12.18
C ALA A 14 1.95 -1.01 11.77
N VAL A 15 1.91 0.11 11.05
CA VAL A 15 3.09 0.96 10.82
C VAL A 15 3.20 1.92 11.99
N ALA A 16 3.51 1.36 13.16
CA ALA A 16 3.58 2.03 14.45
C ALA A 16 4.37 1.18 15.44
N GLU A 17 4.70 1.72 16.60
CA GLU A 17 5.38 0.99 17.68
C GLU A 17 4.48 -0.06 18.36
N THR A 18 3.16 0.07 18.21
CA THR A 18 2.19 -0.80 18.85
C THR A 18 1.10 -1.23 17.89
N THR A 19 0.39 -2.30 18.22
CA THR A 19 -0.77 -2.79 17.46
C THR A 19 -2.05 -1.99 17.73
N ASP A 20 -2.07 -1.09 18.70
CA ASP A 20 -3.23 -0.26 19.06
C ASP A 20 -3.34 0.91 18.08
N MET A 21 -4.25 0.80 17.15
CA MET A 21 -4.41 1.71 16.01
C MET A 21 -5.71 2.51 16.10
N ARG A 22 -5.70 3.68 15.46
CA ARG A 22 -6.89 4.50 15.29
C ARG A 22 -7.00 4.97 13.84
N THR A 23 -8.17 4.82 13.26
CA THR A 23 -8.46 5.36 11.90
C THR A 23 -8.61 6.88 11.95
N ASN A 24 -8.53 7.56 10.79
CA ASN A 24 -8.79 8.99 10.67
C ASN A 24 -10.20 9.36 11.16
N SER A 25 -11.17 8.45 11.00
CA SER A 25 -12.55 8.61 11.49
C SER A 25 -12.70 8.33 13.00
N GLY A 26 -11.61 8.00 13.70
CA GLY A 26 -11.59 7.80 15.16
C GLY A 26 -11.93 6.39 15.63
N ILE A 27 -12.12 5.43 14.72
CA ILE A 27 -12.37 4.04 15.11
C ILE A 27 -11.06 3.43 15.63
N ARG A 28 -11.12 2.88 16.85
CA ARG A 28 -9.98 2.16 17.45
C ARG A 28 -10.06 0.68 17.08
N PHE A 29 -8.93 0.11 16.68
CA PHE A 29 -8.79 -1.32 16.40
C PHE A 29 -7.38 -1.81 16.75
N TYR A 30 -7.22 -3.11 16.83
CA TYR A 30 -5.91 -3.74 17.04
C TYR A 30 -5.47 -4.42 15.75
N ALA A 31 -4.27 -4.10 15.29
CA ALA A 31 -3.61 -4.84 14.23
C ALA A 31 -3.17 -6.22 14.75
N ASP A 32 -2.91 -7.16 13.83
CA ASP A 32 -2.43 -8.50 14.20
C ASP A 32 -0.99 -8.48 14.70
N ASP A 33 -0.16 -7.56 14.16
CA ASP A 33 1.24 -7.40 14.53
C ASP A 33 1.77 -6.01 14.13
N VAL A 34 3.00 -5.69 14.45
CA VAL A 34 3.70 -4.49 14.00
C VAL A 34 4.55 -4.77 12.77
N ILE A 35 4.78 -3.74 11.95
CA ILE A 35 5.46 -3.87 10.64
C ILE A 35 6.89 -4.41 10.75
N GLU A 36 7.61 -4.15 11.86
CA GLU A 36 8.96 -4.67 12.08
C GLU A 36 9.02 -6.19 12.03
N ASN A 37 7.97 -6.86 12.48
CA ASN A 37 7.89 -8.33 12.50
C ASN A 37 7.57 -8.93 11.12
N LEU A 38 7.20 -8.11 10.13
CA LEU A 38 6.97 -8.56 8.75
C LEU A 38 8.27 -8.61 7.93
N LYS A 39 9.34 -7.96 8.36
CA LYS A 39 10.63 -7.98 7.67
C LYS A 39 11.15 -9.41 7.52
N GLY A 40 11.58 -9.78 6.31
CA GLY A 40 12.06 -11.13 5.99
C GLY A 40 10.97 -12.17 5.77
N HIS A 41 9.69 -11.79 5.83
CA HIS A 41 8.55 -12.69 5.73
C HIS A 41 7.68 -12.46 4.48
N ALA A 42 8.14 -11.67 3.50
CA ALA A 42 7.38 -11.41 2.25
C ALA A 42 7.01 -12.71 1.51
N HIS A 43 7.86 -13.75 1.58
CA HIS A 43 7.64 -15.05 0.95
C HIS A 43 6.39 -15.80 1.47
N GLU A 44 5.88 -15.45 2.65
CA GLU A 44 4.68 -16.04 3.24
C GLU A 44 3.37 -15.46 2.68
N TYR A 45 3.44 -14.41 1.85
CA TYR A 45 2.30 -13.67 1.34
C TYR A 45 2.29 -13.58 -0.18
N ASP A 46 1.11 -13.42 -0.76
CA ASP A 46 0.92 -13.22 -2.20
C ASP A 46 0.87 -11.75 -2.58
N ALA A 47 0.51 -10.87 -1.65
CA ALA A 47 0.30 -9.46 -1.89
C ALA A 47 0.57 -8.60 -0.66
N LEU A 48 1.00 -7.36 -0.91
CA LEU A 48 1.04 -6.27 0.06
C LEU A 48 -0.06 -5.25 -0.29
N VAL A 49 -0.94 -4.96 0.67
CA VAL A 49 -1.96 -3.91 0.54
C VAL A 49 -1.60 -2.76 1.47
N PHE A 50 -1.34 -1.58 0.91
CA PHE A 50 -1.07 -0.38 1.69
C PHE A 50 -2.35 0.45 1.84
N SER A 51 -2.87 0.53 3.06
CA SER A 51 -4.00 1.38 3.40
C SER A 51 -3.53 2.83 3.56
N CYS A 52 -3.94 3.69 2.65
CA CYS A 52 -3.60 5.11 2.68
C CYS A 52 -4.37 5.85 3.78
N GLY A 53 -3.75 6.90 4.30
CA GLY A 53 -4.35 7.78 5.30
C GLY A 53 -3.55 9.09 5.42
N ASP A 54 -3.93 9.93 6.38
CA ASP A 54 -3.35 11.26 6.59
C ASP A 54 -1.86 11.25 6.98
N ALA A 55 -1.33 10.09 7.36
CA ALA A 55 0.09 9.91 7.63
C ALA A 55 0.97 9.98 6.35
N VAL A 56 0.42 9.71 5.16
CA VAL A 56 1.19 9.68 3.91
C VAL A 56 1.79 11.04 3.54
N PRO A 57 1.06 12.16 3.57
CA PRO A 57 1.62 13.48 3.26
C PRO A 57 2.80 13.88 4.14
N VAL A 58 2.80 13.47 5.42
CA VAL A 58 3.84 13.81 6.40
C VAL A 58 4.91 12.73 6.56
N PHE A 59 4.85 11.66 5.78
CA PHE A 59 5.74 10.51 5.91
C PHE A 59 7.22 10.90 5.88
N LYS A 60 7.62 11.83 5.02
CA LYS A 60 9.03 12.25 4.90
C LYS A 60 9.57 12.89 6.18
N GLU A 61 8.73 13.55 6.96
CA GLU A 61 9.11 14.17 8.23
C GLU A 61 9.40 13.11 9.30
N HIS A 62 8.82 11.92 9.15
CA HIS A 62 8.93 10.78 10.06
C HIS A 62 9.71 9.60 9.47
N ALA A 63 10.38 9.78 8.34
CA ALA A 63 11.01 8.70 7.59
C ALA A 63 12.11 7.94 8.38
N SER A 64 12.71 8.55 9.39
CA SER A 64 13.73 7.94 10.24
C SER A 64 13.16 7.12 11.41
N GLU A 65 11.87 7.16 11.65
CA GLU A 65 11.24 6.34 12.70
C GLU A 65 11.34 4.85 12.35
N VAL A 66 11.59 4.02 13.35
CA VAL A 66 11.91 2.58 13.18
C VAL A 66 10.86 1.86 12.34
N HIS A 67 9.56 2.09 12.63
CA HIS A 67 8.46 1.47 11.88
C HIS A 67 8.37 1.98 10.43
N ASN A 68 8.75 3.22 10.13
CA ASN A 68 8.76 3.75 8.77
C ASN A 68 9.96 3.23 7.97
N VAL A 69 11.12 3.05 8.60
CA VAL A 69 12.27 2.36 8.01
C VAL A 69 11.91 0.90 7.70
N ALA A 70 11.25 0.22 8.62
CA ALA A 70 10.77 -1.16 8.43
C ALA A 70 9.75 -1.26 7.28
N LEU A 71 8.82 -0.31 7.17
CA LEU A 71 7.87 -0.26 6.05
C LEU A 71 8.58 -0.18 4.70
N MET A 72 9.58 0.70 4.57
CA MET A 72 10.37 0.82 3.33
C MET A 72 11.07 -0.48 2.96
N GLN A 73 11.62 -1.18 3.94
CA GLN A 73 12.26 -2.48 3.73
C GLN A 73 11.23 -3.54 3.29
N VAL A 74 10.11 -3.65 3.98
CA VAL A 74 9.03 -4.61 3.65
C VAL A 74 8.51 -4.38 2.23
N ILE A 75 8.24 -3.13 1.83
CA ILE A 75 7.78 -2.81 0.47
C ILE A 75 8.79 -3.30 -0.57
N LYS A 76 10.10 -3.08 -0.34
CA LYS A 76 11.16 -3.56 -1.24
C LYS A 76 11.19 -5.09 -1.32
N GLU A 77 11.11 -5.78 -0.20
CA GLU A 77 11.11 -7.25 -0.15
C GLU A 77 9.95 -7.83 -0.96
N PHE A 78 8.73 -7.28 -0.81
CA PHE A 78 7.57 -7.72 -1.59
C PHE A 78 7.76 -7.45 -3.09
N ALA A 79 8.31 -6.30 -3.46
CA ALA A 79 8.59 -5.97 -4.86
C ALA A 79 9.67 -6.89 -5.46
N GLU A 80 10.76 -7.16 -4.75
CA GLU A 80 11.85 -8.05 -5.18
C GLU A 80 11.39 -9.49 -5.37
N GLU A 81 10.43 -9.95 -4.55
CA GLU A 81 9.81 -11.27 -4.69
C GLU A 81 8.69 -11.30 -5.74
N GLY A 82 8.42 -10.20 -6.43
CA GLY A 82 7.39 -10.12 -7.48
C GLY A 82 5.97 -10.24 -6.96
N LYS A 83 5.76 -9.99 -5.66
CA LYS A 83 4.42 -10.02 -5.04
C LYS A 83 3.55 -8.86 -5.54
N LEU A 84 2.23 -9.00 -5.44
CA LEU A 84 1.31 -7.93 -5.80
C LEU A 84 1.47 -6.75 -4.84
N ILE A 85 1.56 -5.54 -5.38
CA ILE A 85 1.65 -4.27 -4.66
C ILE A 85 0.37 -3.49 -4.90
N ILE A 86 -0.40 -3.30 -3.86
CA ILE A 86 -1.77 -2.78 -3.96
C ILE A 86 -1.91 -1.53 -3.12
N GLY A 87 -2.50 -0.48 -3.68
CA GLY A 87 -2.76 0.75 -2.94
C GLY A 87 -3.75 1.67 -3.64
N HIS A 88 -4.24 2.68 -2.91
CA HIS A 88 -5.11 3.70 -3.46
C HIS A 88 -4.74 5.07 -2.90
N CYS A 89 -5.34 6.14 -3.45
CA CYS A 89 -5.14 7.52 -3.03
C CYS A 89 -3.66 7.93 -3.16
N ALA A 90 -3.01 8.31 -2.08
CA ALA A 90 -1.60 8.70 -2.05
C ALA A 90 -0.64 7.52 -1.80
N ALA A 91 -1.11 6.27 -1.78
CA ALA A 91 -0.27 5.09 -1.53
C ALA A 91 0.89 4.98 -2.54
N ALA A 92 0.66 5.37 -3.80
CA ALA A 92 1.70 5.39 -4.82
C ALA A 92 2.91 6.26 -4.43
N LEU A 93 2.72 7.31 -3.62
CA LEU A 93 3.82 8.11 -3.10
C LEU A 93 4.71 7.32 -2.15
N ILE A 94 4.16 6.45 -1.34
CA ILE A 94 4.92 5.55 -0.45
C ILE A 94 5.75 4.57 -1.29
N PHE A 95 5.18 4.01 -2.35
CA PHE A 95 5.89 3.12 -3.27
C PHE A 95 7.02 3.86 -4.03
N GLU A 96 6.79 5.12 -4.42
CA GLU A 96 7.80 6.00 -5.02
C GLU A 96 8.96 6.27 -4.05
N ILE A 97 8.66 6.57 -2.78
CA ILE A 97 9.66 6.77 -1.73
C ILE A 97 10.46 5.49 -1.48
N ALA A 98 9.81 4.33 -1.53
CA ALA A 98 10.49 3.04 -1.45
C ALA A 98 11.38 2.72 -2.66
N GLY A 99 11.25 3.46 -3.77
CA GLY A 99 12.09 3.33 -4.95
C GLY A 99 11.73 2.17 -5.87
N ILE A 100 10.50 1.68 -5.83
CA ILE A 100 10.05 0.50 -6.59
C ILE A 100 9.19 0.83 -7.82
N THR A 101 8.99 2.11 -8.13
CA THR A 101 8.00 2.58 -9.14
C THR A 101 8.58 2.91 -10.50
N GLU A 102 9.88 2.72 -10.74
CA GLU A 102 10.53 3.18 -11.96
C GLU A 102 9.86 2.62 -13.24
N GLY A 103 9.31 3.55 -14.05
CA GLY A 103 8.61 3.23 -15.28
C GLY A 103 7.27 2.53 -15.10
N VAL A 104 6.74 2.44 -13.86
CA VAL A 104 5.44 1.83 -13.57
C VAL A 104 4.33 2.88 -13.70
N ARG A 105 3.25 2.52 -14.40
CA ARG A 105 2.04 3.35 -14.48
C ARG A 105 1.24 3.22 -13.17
N LEU A 106 0.88 4.35 -12.58
CA LEU A 106 0.24 4.43 -11.27
C LEU A 106 -0.97 5.36 -11.31
N ALA A 107 -2.11 4.89 -10.87
CA ALA A 107 -3.21 5.76 -10.49
C ALA A 107 -2.93 6.31 -9.09
N VAL A 108 -3.02 7.62 -8.94
CA VAL A 108 -2.67 8.32 -7.70
C VAL A 108 -3.58 9.53 -7.47
N HIS A 109 -3.79 9.88 -6.23
CA HIS A 109 -4.56 11.07 -5.88
C HIS A 109 -3.95 12.33 -6.56
N PRO A 110 -4.76 13.21 -7.17
CA PRO A 110 -4.26 14.36 -7.91
C PRO A 110 -3.26 15.24 -7.14
N LEU A 111 -3.46 15.42 -5.83
CA LEU A 111 -2.55 16.21 -4.98
C LEU A 111 -1.17 15.54 -4.78
N ALA A 112 -1.09 14.23 -4.87
CA ALA A 112 0.18 13.50 -4.73
C ALA A 112 0.90 13.30 -6.09
N LYS A 113 0.19 13.47 -7.20
CA LYS A 113 0.71 13.29 -8.55
C LYS A 113 2.01 14.03 -8.85
N PRO A 114 2.20 15.32 -8.46
CA PRO A 114 3.44 16.05 -8.73
C PRO A 114 4.68 15.47 -8.02
N ALA A 115 4.50 14.63 -7.01
CA ALA A 115 5.58 14.02 -6.25
C ALA A 115 6.03 12.65 -6.82
N ILE A 116 5.33 12.12 -7.83
CA ILE A 116 5.72 10.92 -8.54
C ILE A 116 6.71 11.32 -9.65
N CYS A 117 7.96 10.91 -9.53
CA CYS A 117 9.05 11.31 -10.41
C CYS A 117 9.64 10.15 -11.23
N LYS A 118 9.70 8.96 -10.66
CA LYS A 118 10.23 7.74 -11.31
C LYS A 118 9.11 6.89 -11.91
N GLY A 119 7.97 6.81 -11.23
CA GLY A 119 6.75 6.25 -11.77
C GLY A 119 6.08 7.18 -12.79
N ILE A 120 5.08 6.65 -13.47
CA ILE A 120 4.25 7.36 -14.46
C ILE A 120 2.87 7.56 -13.84
N ALA A 121 2.65 8.72 -13.22
CA ALA A 121 1.34 9.05 -12.65
C ALA A 121 0.32 9.34 -13.77
N THR A 122 -0.81 8.64 -13.75
CA THR A 122 -1.89 8.78 -14.74
C THR A 122 -3.11 9.49 -14.16
N ASP A 123 -4.05 9.85 -15.03
CA ASP A 123 -5.37 10.37 -14.66
C ASP A 123 -6.46 9.28 -14.67
N SER A 124 -6.05 8.03 -14.82
CA SER A 124 -6.98 6.89 -14.82
C SER A 124 -7.61 6.69 -13.44
N ALA A 125 -8.84 6.18 -13.43
CA ALA A 125 -9.52 5.79 -12.19
C ALA A 125 -8.73 4.71 -11.42
N TYR A 126 -8.13 3.78 -12.15
CA TYR A 126 -7.18 2.81 -11.63
C TYR A 126 -6.15 2.44 -12.71
N GLU A 127 -5.03 1.87 -12.28
CA GLU A 127 -3.99 1.30 -13.13
C GLU A 127 -3.63 -0.11 -12.63
N ILE A 128 -3.41 -0.99 -13.60
CA ILE A 128 -2.78 -2.29 -13.37
C ILE A 128 -1.58 -2.33 -14.30
N ASP A 129 -0.39 -2.29 -13.73
CA ASP A 129 0.86 -2.38 -14.48
C ASP A 129 1.83 -3.30 -13.76
N ARG A 130 2.27 -4.36 -14.44
CA ARG A 130 3.10 -5.41 -13.86
C ARG A 130 2.38 -6.02 -12.63
N ASN A 131 3.02 -6.01 -11.46
CA ASN A 131 2.45 -6.45 -10.19
C ASN A 131 1.82 -5.31 -9.35
N PHE A 132 1.66 -4.11 -9.93
CA PHE A 132 1.05 -2.97 -9.25
C PHE A 132 -0.43 -2.84 -9.59
N PHE A 133 -1.25 -2.73 -8.55
CA PHE A 133 -2.69 -2.48 -8.62
C PHE A 133 -2.98 -1.20 -7.84
N THR A 134 -3.24 -0.10 -8.54
CA THR A 134 -3.43 1.21 -7.90
C THR A 134 -4.74 1.85 -8.32
N ALA A 135 -5.43 2.50 -7.37
CA ALA A 135 -6.63 3.29 -7.62
C ALA A 135 -6.41 4.75 -7.23
N GLN A 136 -7.06 5.67 -7.93
CA GLN A 136 -6.85 7.11 -7.75
C GLN A 136 -7.29 7.59 -6.35
N ASN A 137 -8.40 7.06 -5.86
CA ASN A 137 -8.97 7.39 -4.54
C ASN A 137 -9.95 6.31 -4.09
N GLU A 138 -10.60 6.53 -2.93
CA GLU A 138 -11.59 5.63 -2.35
C GLU A 138 -12.84 5.44 -3.24
N HIS A 139 -13.19 6.43 -4.04
CA HIS A 139 -14.36 6.36 -4.94
C HIS A 139 -14.07 5.54 -6.21
N THR A 140 -12.82 5.46 -6.62
CA THR A 140 -12.40 4.68 -7.79
C THR A 140 -11.93 3.27 -7.43
N LEU A 141 -11.61 3.01 -6.17
CA LEU A 141 -11.21 1.69 -5.68
C LEU A 141 -12.19 0.57 -6.03
N PRO A 142 -13.52 0.75 -5.95
CA PRO A 142 -14.48 -0.28 -6.35
C PRO A 142 -14.32 -0.76 -7.80
N SER A 143 -13.85 0.10 -8.69
CA SER A 143 -13.63 -0.27 -10.10
C SER A 143 -12.40 -1.18 -10.28
N LEU A 144 -11.41 -1.12 -9.38
CA LEU A 144 -10.25 -1.99 -9.37
C LEU A 144 -10.54 -3.36 -8.75
N MET A 145 -11.48 -3.44 -7.82
CA MET A 145 -11.71 -4.64 -6.99
C MET A 145 -11.98 -5.92 -7.78
N PRO A 146 -12.76 -5.95 -8.89
CA PRO A 146 -12.97 -7.17 -9.66
C PRO A 146 -11.68 -7.77 -10.22
N GLU A 147 -10.79 -6.92 -10.73
CA GLU A 147 -9.49 -7.35 -11.29
C GLU A 147 -8.54 -7.81 -10.17
N LEU A 148 -8.54 -7.11 -9.05
CA LEU A 148 -7.76 -7.48 -7.88
C LEU A 148 -8.20 -8.85 -7.33
N MET A 149 -9.52 -9.10 -7.22
CA MET A 149 -10.04 -10.38 -6.75
C MET A 149 -9.67 -11.55 -7.67
N LYS A 150 -9.59 -11.33 -8.98
CA LYS A 150 -9.07 -12.34 -9.93
C LYS A 150 -7.59 -12.64 -9.70
N ALA A 151 -6.79 -11.62 -9.44
CA ALA A 151 -5.35 -11.78 -9.24
C ALA A 151 -4.99 -12.47 -7.93
N LEU A 152 -5.85 -12.38 -6.90
CA LEU A 152 -5.66 -12.97 -5.57
C LEU A 152 -6.27 -14.38 -5.41
N LYS A 153 -7.02 -14.87 -6.38
CA LYS A 153 -7.59 -16.23 -6.43
C LYS A 153 -6.74 -17.18 -7.25
#